data_22f07e094223cb61d7a394d0ced78469
#
_entry.id   22f07e094223cb61d7a394d0ced78469
#
_cell.length_a   1.000
_cell.length_b   1.000
_cell.length_c   1.000
_cell.angle_alpha   90.00
_cell.angle_beta   90.00
_cell.angle_gamma   90.00
#
_symmetry.space_group_name_H-M   'P 1'
#
loop_
_entity.id
_entity.type
_entity.pdbx_description
1 polymer ?
#
loop_
_entity_poly.entity_id
_entity_poly.type
_entity_poly.pdbx_seq_one_letter_code
_entity_poly.pdbx_strand_id
1 'polypeptide(L)'
;MAAPPGTHLPTPAARWILLTTVLGSSMALLDSTVVNVALPRIGEDLDAPLTALQWTVNAYLLTLASLILLGGSLGDRFGRRRIFVLGVTWFALASLACGLAPTSGVLIAARALQGVGGALLTPGSLALIQASFHPDDRARAVGIWSGFGGIGAAVGPFLGGWLVEGPGWRWVFLLNVPLALICVPVALRHVPESSDERAHGRFDLSGAALGALALALVTYALVEARQGSLAVALTALAGVAAGVAFVYVEHRAADPMLPPSIFGSRQFTAVNLVTLCVYAAFGGFFFLTALQLQVVAGYSPLAAGTAMLPTTALMLLFSARSGALAERIGPRIPLTLGPLLCAAAMLLMLRVGEDAAYPTDVLPALLVMGAGMVTLVAPLTATVLASVDSGRAGLASGINNAAARAAGLVAVAALPLLTGMDDEAYRSAGAFDAAFRRAMPICAAVLVAGAVLAWSTVRRPVPDCAHPECLRHGNVTAPPLEPPRTGHGAR
;
A
#
# COMPACT_ATOMS: atom_id res chain seq x y z
N MET A 1 3.98 -24.23 -27.30
CA MET A 1 4.98 -23.24 -27.75
C MET A 1 5.83 -22.87 -26.56
N ALA A 2 7.18 -23.00 -26.64
CA ALA A 2 8.07 -22.54 -25.60
C ALA A 2 7.88 -21.02 -25.41
N ALA A 3 7.75 -20.55 -24.16
CA ALA A 3 7.70 -19.14 -23.86
C ALA A 3 8.93 -18.44 -24.49
N PRO A 4 8.77 -17.27 -25.14
CA PRO A 4 9.92 -16.57 -25.68
C PRO A 4 10.93 -16.31 -24.55
N PRO A 5 12.25 -16.37 -24.84
CA PRO A 5 13.27 -16.08 -23.86
C PRO A 5 13.00 -14.69 -23.27
N GLY A 6 12.90 -14.61 -21.93
CA GLY A 6 12.55 -13.37 -21.24
C GLY A 6 13.51 -12.24 -21.61
N THR A 7 13.03 -11.00 -21.54
CA THR A 7 13.84 -9.81 -21.87
C THR A 7 14.97 -9.62 -20.85
N HIS A 8 16.20 -9.41 -21.34
CA HIS A 8 17.36 -9.11 -20.50
C HIS A 8 17.56 -7.60 -20.30
N LEU A 9 18.04 -7.22 -19.12
CA LEU A 9 18.60 -5.88 -18.90
C LEU A 9 20.03 -5.83 -19.46
N PRO A 10 20.47 -4.74 -20.15
CA PRO A 10 19.82 -3.45 -20.45
C PRO A 10 19.35 -3.31 -21.91
N THR A 11 18.34 -4.03 -22.32
CA THR A 11 17.81 -3.92 -23.70
C THR A 11 16.85 -2.72 -23.87
N PRO A 12 16.64 -2.19 -25.08
CA PRO A 12 15.61 -1.16 -25.32
C PRO A 12 14.21 -1.63 -24.93
N ALA A 13 13.87 -2.90 -25.17
CA ALA A 13 12.58 -3.48 -24.77
C ALA A 13 12.39 -3.43 -23.24
N ALA A 14 13.42 -3.77 -22.47
CA ALA A 14 13.39 -3.70 -21.02
C ALA A 14 13.09 -2.29 -20.49
N ARG A 15 13.67 -1.25 -21.14
CA ARG A 15 13.42 0.16 -20.76
C ARG A 15 11.96 0.56 -20.96
N TRP A 16 11.33 0.12 -22.06
CA TRP A 16 9.93 0.42 -22.34
C TRP A 16 8.98 -0.31 -21.41
N ILE A 17 9.27 -1.57 -21.06
CA ILE A 17 8.49 -2.33 -20.07
C ILE A 17 8.57 -1.66 -18.70
N LEU A 18 9.78 -1.29 -18.27
CA LEU A 18 9.98 -0.59 -16.99
C LEU A 18 9.30 0.78 -16.99
N LEU A 19 9.44 1.57 -18.06
CA LEU A 19 8.75 2.85 -18.18
C LEU A 19 7.24 2.71 -18.03
N THR A 20 6.64 1.74 -18.73
CA THR A 20 5.20 1.47 -18.67
C THR A 20 4.75 1.11 -17.26
N THR A 21 5.44 0.16 -16.62
CA THR A 21 5.06 -0.34 -15.29
C THR A 21 5.32 0.70 -14.19
N VAL A 22 6.39 1.49 -14.31
CA VAL A 22 6.69 2.61 -13.42
C VAL A 22 5.64 3.71 -13.56
N LEU A 23 5.30 4.15 -14.78
CA LEU A 23 4.29 5.18 -15.01
C LEU A 23 2.94 4.76 -14.45
N GLY A 24 2.47 3.55 -14.75
CA GLY A 24 1.20 3.06 -14.24
C GLY A 24 1.16 3.01 -12.71
N SER A 25 2.18 2.42 -12.07
CA SER A 25 2.24 2.39 -10.61
C SER A 25 2.37 3.77 -9.99
N SER A 26 3.14 4.67 -10.63
CA SER A 26 3.32 6.04 -10.14
C SER A 26 2.00 6.82 -10.17
N MET A 27 1.13 6.61 -11.16
CA MET A 27 -0.21 7.23 -11.19
C MET A 27 -1.00 6.91 -9.91
N ALA A 28 -1.10 5.64 -9.52
CA ALA A 28 -1.84 5.24 -8.32
C ALA A 28 -1.16 5.71 -7.02
N LEU A 29 0.17 5.74 -6.98
CA LEU A 29 0.93 6.17 -5.81
C LEU A 29 0.90 7.70 -5.64
N LEU A 30 1.11 8.44 -6.71
CA LEU A 30 0.99 9.90 -6.72
C LEU A 30 -0.41 10.33 -6.29
N ASP A 31 -1.45 9.76 -6.90
CA ASP A 31 -2.84 10.09 -6.60
C ASP A 31 -3.13 9.89 -5.10
N SER A 32 -2.69 8.80 -4.50
CA SER A 32 -2.93 8.52 -3.08
C SER A 32 -2.25 9.51 -2.12
N THR A 33 -1.19 10.18 -2.54
CA THR A 33 -0.43 11.12 -1.70
C THR A 33 -0.79 12.58 -1.97
N VAL A 34 -0.96 12.94 -3.23
CA VAL A 34 -1.28 14.30 -3.68
C VAL A 34 -2.65 14.75 -3.17
N VAL A 35 -3.65 13.86 -3.17
CA VAL A 35 -5.02 14.16 -2.73
C VAL A 35 -5.08 14.61 -1.27
N ASN A 36 -4.28 14.01 -0.37
CA ASN A 36 -4.28 14.41 1.05
C ASN A 36 -3.91 15.89 1.24
N VAL A 37 -2.97 16.40 0.43
CA VAL A 37 -2.58 17.83 0.47
C VAL A 37 -3.68 18.74 -0.10
N ALA A 38 -4.49 18.22 -1.02
CA ALA A 38 -5.57 18.96 -1.66
C ALA A 38 -6.85 19.04 -0.82
N LEU A 39 -7.02 18.18 0.19
CA LEU A 39 -8.28 18.07 0.96
C LEU A 39 -8.80 19.39 1.52
N PRO A 40 -8.00 20.25 2.19
CA PRO A 40 -8.50 21.51 2.71
C PRO A 40 -9.09 22.40 1.61
N ARG A 41 -8.39 22.49 0.47
CA ARG A 41 -8.82 23.32 -0.66
C ARG A 41 -10.07 22.77 -1.36
N ILE A 42 -10.19 21.43 -1.43
CA ILE A 42 -11.41 20.74 -1.89
C ILE A 42 -12.57 21.06 -0.94
N GLY A 43 -12.33 21.05 0.38
CA GLY A 43 -13.30 21.39 1.40
C GLY A 43 -13.83 22.81 1.26
N GLU A 44 -12.93 23.78 1.06
CA GLU A 44 -13.28 25.18 0.84
C GLU A 44 -14.06 25.41 -0.47
N ASP A 45 -13.56 24.84 -1.58
CA ASP A 45 -14.10 25.11 -2.93
C ASP A 45 -15.47 24.44 -3.17
N LEU A 46 -15.70 23.27 -2.56
CA LEU A 46 -16.94 22.50 -2.70
C LEU A 46 -17.87 22.62 -1.47
N ASP A 47 -17.55 23.49 -0.50
CA ASP A 47 -18.24 23.60 0.80
C ASP A 47 -18.48 22.21 1.41
N ALA A 48 -17.43 21.37 1.41
CA ALA A 48 -17.52 19.96 1.77
C ALA A 48 -17.21 19.75 3.27
N PRO A 49 -18.10 19.09 4.01
CA PRO A 49 -17.86 18.75 5.42
C PRO A 49 -16.73 17.69 5.54
N LEU A 50 -16.20 17.51 6.76
CA LEU A 50 -15.14 16.54 7.04
C LEU A 50 -15.52 15.11 6.58
N THR A 51 -16.77 14.73 6.75
CA THR A 51 -17.30 13.44 6.29
C THR A 51 -17.15 13.27 4.78
N ALA A 52 -17.38 14.30 3.97
CA ALA A 52 -17.18 14.25 2.53
C ALA A 52 -15.69 14.17 2.15
N LEU A 53 -14.79 14.82 2.91
CA LEU A 53 -13.36 14.71 2.74
C LEU A 53 -12.85 13.28 3.07
N GLN A 54 -13.35 12.67 4.15
CA GLN A 54 -13.10 11.28 4.46
C GLN A 54 -13.57 10.35 3.33
N TRP A 55 -14.79 10.58 2.80
CA TRP A 55 -15.30 9.81 1.67
C TRP A 55 -14.51 10.02 0.38
N THR A 56 -13.96 11.20 0.14
CA THR A 56 -13.08 11.46 -1.01
C THR A 56 -11.84 10.57 -1.01
N VAL A 57 -11.27 10.29 0.17
CA VAL A 57 -10.16 9.35 0.32
C VAL A 57 -10.66 7.90 0.36
N ASN A 58 -11.70 7.65 1.16
CA ASN A 58 -12.16 6.29 1.46
C ASN A 58 -12.83 5.61 0.28
N ALA A 59 -13.56 6.33 -0.58
CA ALA A 59 -14.20 5.75 -1.76
C ALA A 59 -13.18 5.12 -2.73
N TYR A 60 -12.04 5.79 -2.93
CA TYR A 60 -10.93 5.25 -3.71
C TYR A 60 -10.29 4.03 -3.03
N LEU A 61 -9.94 4.15 -1.74
CA LEU A 61 -9.31 3.05 -1.00
C LEU A 61 -10.21 1.83 -0.89
N LEU A 62 -11.51 2.04 -0.72
CA LEU A 62 -12.51 0.99 -0.62
C LEU A 62 -12.56 0.13 -1.89
N THR A 63 -12.76 0.76 -3.04
CA THR A 63 -12.84 0.03 -4.31
C THR A 63 -11.50 -0.57 -4.71
N LEU A 64 -10.40 0.12 -4.44
CA LEU A 64 -9.06 -0.40 -4.65
C LEU A 64 -8.79 -1.65 -3.79
N ALA A 65 -9.04 -1.58 -2.48
CA ALA A 65 -8.78 -2.69 -1.56
C ALA A 65 -9.65 -3.91 -1.87
N SER A 66 -10.93 -3.67 -2.18
CA SER A 66 -11.90 -4.73 -2.47
C SER A 66 -11.63 -5.47 -3.76
N LEU A 67 -11.10 -4.78 -4.78
CA LEU A 67 -10.99 -5.33 -6.14
C LEU A 67 -9.54 -5.66 -6.55
N ILE A 68 -8.53 -5.36 -5.73
CA ILE A 68 -7.12 -5.54 -6.12
C ILE A 68 -6.77 -7.01 -6.40
N LEU A 69 -7.31 -7.96 -5.63
CA LEU A 69 -7.10 -9.39 -5.86
C LEU A 69 -7.82 -9.87 -7.13
N LEU A 70 -9.04 -9.37 -7.35
CA LEU A 70 -9.79 -9.64 -8.58
C LEU A 70 -9.04 -9.08 -9.80
N GLY A 71 -8.50 -7.86 -9.71
CA GLY A 71 -7.71 -7.24 -10.76
C GLY A 71 -6.48 -8.07 -11.16
N GLY A 72 -5.78 -8.63 -10.19
CA GLY A 72 -4.67 -9.55 -10.42
C GLY A 72 -5.11 -10.83 -11.16
N SER A 73 -6.17 -11.46 -10.68
CA SER A 73 -6.75 -12.67 -11.28
C SER A 73 -7.27 -12.44 -12.72
N LEU A 74 -7.89 -11.27 -12.97
CA LEU A 74 -8.31 -10.87 -14.32
C LEU A 74 -7.11 -10.74 -15.26
N GLY A 75 -6.00 -10.14 -14.79
CA GLY A 75 -4.76 -10.01 -15.56
C GLY A 75 -4.17 -11.35 -15.94
N ASP A 76 -4.09 -12.28 -15.00
CA ASP A 76 -3.54 -13.61 -15.25
C ASP A 76 -4.36 -14.40 -16.28
N ARG A 77 -5.68 -14.23 -16.30
CA ARG A 77 -6.59 -14.97 -17.18
C ARG A 77 -6.79 -14.32 -18.55
N PHE A 78 -7.07 -13.02 -18.60
CA PHE A 78 -7.45 -12.33 -19.85
C PHE A 78 -6.29 -11.60 -20.53
N GLY A 79 -5.11 -11.65 -19.94
CA GLY A 79 -3.91 -11.01 -20.43
C GLY A 79 -3.50 -9.82 -19.58
N ARG A 80 -2.28 -9.89 -19.08
CA ARG A 80 -1.71 -8.91 -18.13
C ARG A 80 -1.61 -7.52 -18.74
N ARG A 81 -1.14 -7.42 -19.99
CA ARG A 81 -1.06 -6.13 -20.69
C ARG A 81 -2.45 -5.54 -20.95
N ARG A 82 -3.42 -6.36 -21.40
CA ARG A 82 -4.78 -5.89 -21.70
C ARG A 82 -5.46 -5.33 -20.47
N ILE A 83 -5.42 -6.05 -19.34
CA ILE A 83 -6.04 -5.62 -18.08
C ILE A 83 -5.31 -4.41 -17.51
N PHE A 84 -3.99 -4.34 -17.59
CA PHE A 84 -3.21 -3.17 -17.20
C PHE A 84 -3.60 -1.93 -18.00
N VAL A 85 -3.66 -2.01 -19.33
CA VAL A 85 -4.06 -0.91 -20.23
C VAL A 85 -5.48 -0.46 -19.95
N LEU A 86 -6.41 -1.41 -19.75
CA LEU A 86 -7.78 -1.11 -19.35
C LEU A 86 -7.80 -0.36 -18.01
N GLY A 87 -7.02 -0.83 -17.02
CA GLY A 87 -6.90 -0.19 -15.71
C GLY A 87 -6.37 1.24 -15.80
N VAL A 88 -5.29 1.48 -16.57
CA VAL A 88 -4.71 2.82 -16.78
C VAL A 88 -5.71 3.74 -17.48
N THR A 89 -6.38 3.26 -18.52
CA THR A 89 -7.38 4.04 -19.28
C THR A 89 -8.57 4.41 -18.38
N TRP A 90 -9.10 3.43 -17.66
CA TRP A 90 -10.20 3.62 -16.72
C TRP A 90 -9.83 4.60 -15.60
N PHE A 91 -8.63 4.44 -15.02
CA PHE A 91 -8.10 5.33 -14.00
C PHE A 91 -8.02 6.78 -14.48
N ALA A 92 -7.54 7.00 -15.71
CA ALA A 92 -7.43 8.32 -16.31
C ALA A 92 -8.80 8.95 -16.60
N LEU A 93 -9.77 8.19 -17.10
CA LEU A 93 -11.13 8.66 -17.32
C LEU A 93 -11.83 9.03 -16.01
N ALA A 94 -11.68 8.20 -14.97
CA ALA A 94 -12.19 8.52 -13.64
C ALA A 94 -11.46 9.73 -13.02
N SER A 95 -10.15 9.87 -13.23
CA SER A 95 -9.38 11.06 -12.84
C SER A 95 -9.88 12.33 -13.53
N LEU A 96 -10.19 12.25 -14.82
CA LEU A 96 -10.82 13.37 -15.55
C LEU A 96 -12.16 13.74 -14.92
N ALA A 97 -13.00 12.75 -14.57
CA ALA A 97 -14.26 13.00 -13.88
C ALA A 97 -14.05 13.62 -12.49
N CYS A 98 -13.02 13.21 -11.73
CA CYS A 98 -12.64 13.86 -10.46
C CYS A 98 -12.26 15.34 -10.66
N GLY A 99 -11.41 15.63 -11.65
CA GLY A 99 -10.97 17.00 -11.96
C GLY A 99 -12.09 17.92 -12.45
N LEU A 100 -13.16 17.36 -13.01
CA LEU A 100 -14.34 18.09 -13.51
C LEU A 100 -15.51 18.09 -12.50
N ALA A 101 -15.36 17.49 -11.31
CA ALA A 101 -16.43 17.35 -10.35
C ALA A 101 -16.95 18.71 -9.86
N PRO A 102 -18.27 18.99 -10.00
CA PRO A 102 -18.89 20.23 -9.55
C PRO A 102 -19.31 20.20 -8.07
N THR A 103 -19.42 18.99 -7.48
CA THR A 103 -19.84 18.80 -6.09
C THR A 103 -19.01 17.68 -5.43
N SER A 104 -18.97 17.67 -4.10
CA SER A 104 -18.31 16.62 -3.31
C SER A 104 -18.90 15.23 -3.59
N GLY A 105 -20.22 15.11 -3.79
CA GLY A 105 -20.85 13.82 -4.13
C GLY A 105 -20.40 13.26 -5.47
N VAL A 106 -20.26 14.10 -6.51
CA VAL A 106 -19.72 13.68 -7.83
C VAL A 106 -18.25 13.29 -7.70
N LEU A 107 -17.48 14.06 -6.91
CA LEU A 107 -16.07 13.74 -6.65
C LEU A 107 -15.94 12.37 -5.96
N ILE A 108 -16.71 12.09 -4.93
CA ILE A 108 -16.72 10.81 -4.21
C ILE A 108 -17.05 9.64 -5.17
N ALA A 109 -18.09 9.80 -5.99
CA ALA A 109 -18.45 8.78 -6.97
C ALA A 109 -17.34 8.54 -8.01
N ALA A 110 -16.71 9.60 -8.51
CA ALA A 110 -15.59 9.52 -9.43
C ALA A 110 -14.36 8.87 -8.77
N ARG A 111 -14.10 9.13 -7.48
CA ARG A 111 -13.06 8.47 -6.68
C ARG A 111 -13.31 6.97 -6.54
N ALA A 112 -14.54 6.55 -6.31
CA ALA A 112 -14.89 5.13 -6.29
C ALA A 112 -14.58 4.46 -7.64
N LEU A 113 -14.94 5.10 -8.75
CA LEU A 113 -14.61 4.60 -10.10
C LEU A 113 -13.09 4.59 -10.35
N GLN A 114 -12.37 5.58 -9.86
CA GLN A 114 -10.91 5.66 -9.99
C GLN A 114 -10.22 4.51 -9.24
N GLY A 115 -10.73 4.12 -8.07
CA GLY A 115 -10.21 2.98 -7.32
C GLY A 115 -10.39 1.63 -8.06
N VAL A 116 -11.45 1.48 -8.87
CA VAL A 116 -11.59 0.30 -9.77
C VAL A 116 -10.43 0.26 -10.77
N GLY A 117 -10.11 1.38 -11.42
CA GLY A 117 -8.94 1.47 -12.31
C GLY A 117 -7.63 1.16 -11.60
N GLY A 118 -7.46 1.70 -10.38
CA GLY A 118 -6.32 1.41 -9.51
C GLY A 118 -6.15 -0.08 -9.20
N ALA A 119 -7.27 -0.78 -8.94
CA ALA A 119 -7.28 -2.21 -8.65
C ALA A 119 -6.86 -3.07 -9.86
N LEU A 120 -7.15 -2.64 -11.07
CA LEU A 120 -6.73 -3.33 -12.29
C LEU A 120 -5.25 -3.07 -12.64
N LEU A 121 -4.77 -1.84 -12.47
CA LEU A 121 -3.40 -1.46 -12.88
C LEU A 121 -2.33 -1.85 -11.87
N THR A 122 -2.62 -1.80 -10.56
CA THR A 122 -1.60 -1.99 -9.51
C THR A 122 -0.98 -3.39 -9.52
N PRO A 123 -1.74 -4.51 -9.47
CA PRO A 123 -1.16 -5.84 -9.54
C PRO A 123 -0.56 -6.13 -10.93
N GLY A 124 -1.15 -5.55 -12.00
CA GLY A 124 -0.70 -5.70 -13.37
C GLY A 124 0.73 -5.23 -13.60
N SER A 125 1.17 -4.16 -12.93
CA SER A 125 2.54 -3.63 -13.05
C SER A 125 3.60 -4.67 -12.64
N LEU A 126 3.44 -5.29 -11.47
CA LEU A 126 4.37 -6.31 -10.99
C LEU A 126 4.28 -7.60 -11.81
N ALA A 127 3.06 -8.01 -12.18
CA ALA A 127 2.83 -9.18 -12.99
C ALA A 127 3.46 -9.07 -14.39
N LEU A 128 3.42 -7.88 -15.01
CA LEU A 128 4.09 -7.60 -16.28
C LEU A 128 5.61 -7.71 -16.17
N ILE A 129 6.21 -7.21 -15.09
CA ILE A 129 7.66 -7.35 -14.85
C ILE A 129 8.03 -8.82 -14.72
N GLN A 130 7.32 -9.57 -13.88
CA GLN A 130 7.60 -10.98 -13.64
C GLN A 130 7.46 -11.85 -14.90
N ALA A 131 6.50 -11.52 -15.77
CA ALA A 131 6.26 -12.24 -17.02
C ALA A 131 7.23 -11.88 -18.14
N SER A 132 7.71 -10.63 -18.18
CA SER A 132 8.48 -10.11 -19.32
C SER A 132 9.98 -10.29 -19.17
N PHE A 133 10.50 -10.33 -17.93
CA PHE A 133 11.95 -10.40 -17.70
C PHE A 133 12.46 -11.83 -17.48
N HIS A 134 13.71 -12.05 -17.93
CA HIS A 134 14.43 -13.31 -17.65
C HIS A 134 14.55 -13.50 -16.12
N PRO A 135 14.46 -14.74 -15.60
CA PRO A 135 14.52 -15.01 -14.15
C PRO A 135 15.67 -14.33 -13.42
N ASP A 136 16.87 -14.29 -14.01
CA ASP A 136 18.08 -13.69 -13.43
C ASP A 136 17.96 -12.15 -13.27
N ASP A 137 17.18 -11.49 -14.13
CA ASP A 137 17.01 -10.03 -14.15
C ASP A 137 15.75 -9.55 -13.41
N ARG A 138 14.83 -10.47 -13.03
CA ARG A 138 13.55 -10.11 -12.39
C ARG A 138 13.73 -9.33 -11.10
N ALA A 139 14.62 -9.79 -10.21
CA ALA A 139 14.86 -9.13 -8.94
C ALA A 139 15.36 -7.69 -9.15
N ARG A 140 16.24 -7.49 -10.13
CA ARG A 140 16.76 -6.17 -10.48
C ARG A 140 15.70 -5.27 -11.12
N ALA A 141 14.86 -5.82 -11.99
CA ALA A 141 13.76 -5.08 -12.62
C ALA A 141 12.71 -4.63 -11.57
N VAL A 142 12.33 -5.52 -10.64
CA VAL A 142 11.47 -5.21 -9.50
C VAL A 142 12.11 -4.15 -8.59
N GLY A 143 13.42 -4.23 -8.35
CA GLY A 143 14.16 -3.22 -7.58
C GLY A 143 14.12 -1.84 -8.23
N ILE A 144 14.31 -1.75 -9.55
CA ILE A 144 14.19 -0.50 -10.30
C ILE A 144 12.75 0.05 -10.24
N TRP A 145 11.75 -0.79 -10.50
CA TRP A 145 10.34 -0.42 -10.43
C TRP A 145 9.93 0.09 -9.04
N SER A 146 10.33 -0.61 -7.98
CA SER A 146 10.06 -0.20 -6.59
C SER A 146 10.75 1.13 -6.24
N GLY A 147 12.00 1.32 -6.70
CA GLY A 147 12.74 2.56 -6.49
C GLY A 147 12.04 3.77 -7.12
N PHE A 148 11.64 3.65 -8.38
CA PHE A 148 10.89 4.72 -9.06
C PHE A 148 9.48 4.91 -8.48
N GLY A 149 8.82 3.84 -8.05
CA GLY A 149 7.55 3.93 -7.31
C GLY A 149 7.71 4.73 -6.01
N GLY A 150 8.81 4.49 -5.28
CA GLY A 150 9.19 5.28 -4.11
C GLY A 150 9.39 6.77 -4.43
N ILE A 151 10.05 7.10 -5.55
CA ILE A 151 10.21 8.49 -6.01
C ILE A 151 8.84 9.12 -6.30
N GLY A 152 7.92 8.39 -6.97
CA GLY A 152 6.57 8.85 -7.24
C GLY A 152 5.81 9.21 -5.96
N ALA A 153 5.79 8.30 -4.98
CA ALA A 153 5.16 8.55 -3.69
C ALA A 153 5.79 9.74 -2.95
N ALA A 154 7.07 9.93 -3.15
CA ALA A 154 7.92 10.94 -2.57
C ALA A 154 7.64 12.35 -3.09
N VAL A 155 7.57 12.46 -4.39
CA VAL A 155 7.30 13.74 -5.08
C VAL A 155 5.84 14.14 -4.90
N GLY A 156 4.96 13.20 -4.58
CA GLY A 156 3.52 13.40 -4.49
C GLY A 156 3.11 14.62 -3.64
N PRO A 157 3.46 14.70 -2.36
CA PRO A 157 3.05 15.82 -1.52
C PRO A 157 3.54 17.19 -2.02
N PHE A 158 4.80 17.25 -2.51
CA PHE A 158 5.35 18.47 -3.11
C PHE A 158 4.61 18.86 -4.39
N LEU A 159 4.43 17.92 -5.31
CA LEU A 159 3.71 18.14 -6.56
C LEU A 159 2.25 18.52 -6.30
N GLY A 160 1.62 17.87 -5.30
CA GLY A 160 0.28 18.20 -4.85
C GLY A 160 0.15 19.62 -4.36
N GLY A 161 1.05 20.03 -3.47
CA GLY A 161 1.07 21.40 -2.95
C GLY A 161 1.26 22.44 -4.05
N TRP A 162 2.21 22.18 -4.99
CA TRP A 162 2.45 23.06 -6.13
C TRP A 162 1.23 23.17 -7.07
N LEU A 163 0.58 22.04 -7.36
CA LEU A 163 -0.62 22.04 -8.21
C LEU A 163 -1.80 22.75 -7.51
N VAL A 164 -1.99 22.52 -6.22
CA VAL A 164 -3.10 23.13 -5.46
C VAL A 164 -2.94 24.64 -5.35
N GLU A 165 -1.72 25.12 -5.12
CA GLU A 165 -1.43 26.54 -4.96
C GLU A 165 -1.39 27.28 -6.31
N GLY A 166 -0.93 26.61 -7.38
CA GLY A 166 -0.84 27.17 -8.72
C GLY A 166 -2.16 27.09 -9.51
N PRO A 167 -2.33 26.06 -10.38
CA PRO A 167 -3.50 25.96 -11.25
C PRO A 167 -4.78 25.51 -10.53
N GLY A 168 -4.67 25.05 -9.27
CA GLY A 168 -5.78 24.62 -8.44
C GLY A 168 -5.87 23.09 -8.24
N TRP A 169 -6.63 22.68 -7.20
CA TRP A 169 -6.74 21.29 -6.76
C TRP A 169 -7.24 20.32 -7.83
N ARG A 170 -7.99 20.77 -8.81
CA ARG A 170 -8.50 19.94 -9.91
C ARG A 170 -7.37 19.29 -10.72
N TRP A 171 -6.24 19.99 -10.84
CA TRP A 171 -5.06 19.49 -11.55
C TRP A 171 -4.36 18.32 -10.87
N VAL A 172 -4.60 18.13 -9.58
CA VAL A 172 -4.17 16.94 -8.84
C VAL A 172 -4.68 15.66 -9.51
N PHE A 173 -5.90 15.68 -9.99
CA PHE A 173 -6.53 14.59 -10.73
C PHE A 173 -6.19 14.63 -12.22
N LEU A 174 -6.26 15.79 -12.85
CA LEU A 174 -6.02 15.97 -14.29
C LEU A 174 -4.60 15.56 -14.70
N LEU A 175 -3.63 15.62 -13.78
CA LEU A 175 -2.24 15.14 -14.01
C LEU A 175 -2.19 13.69 -14.50
N ASN A 176 -3.12 12.84 -14.09
CA ASN A 176 -3.13 11.43 -14.49
C ASN A 176 -3.48 11.25 -15.98
N VAL A 177 -4.16 12.21 -16.60
CA VAL A 177 -4.57 12.12 -18.00
C VAL A 177 -3.36 12.13 -18.97
N PRO A 178 -2.44 13.10 -18.93
CA PRO A 178 -1.24 13.09 -19.77
C PRO A 178 -0.33 11.89 -19.47
N LEU A 179 -0.24 11.44 -18.21
CA LEU A 179 0.53 10.23 -17.88
C LEU A 179 -0.05 8.99 -18.56
N ALA A 180 -1.37 8.84 -18.56
CA ALA A 180 -2.04 7.74 -19.25
C ALA A 180 -1.90 7.82 -20.77
N LEU A 181 -1.99 9.02 -21.35
CA LEU A 181 -1.79 9.25 -22.79
C LEU A 181 -0.38 8.85 -23.26
N ILE A 182 0.61 8.87 -22.38
CA ILE A 182 1.95 8.34 -22.64
C ILE A 182 2.00 6.83 -22.36
N CYS A 183 1.48 6.40 -21.22
CA CYS A 183 1.59 5.02 -20.74
C CYS A 183 0.89 4.02 -21.67
N VAL A 184 -0.34 4.32 -22.11
CA VAL A 184 -1.16 3.40 -22.92
C VAL A 184 -0.52 3.09 -24.28
N PRO A 185 -0.11 4.06 -25.12
CA PRO A 185 0.55 3.77 -26.40
C PRO A 185 1.87 3.02 -26.23
N VAL A 186 2.66 3.37 -25.20
CA VAL A 186 3.91 2.68 -24.91
C VAL A 186 3.64 1.22 -24.52
N ALA A 187 2.65 0.98 -23.66
CA ALA A 187 2.23 -0.37 -23.27
C ALA A 187 1.81 -1.21 -24.48
N LEU A 188 0.95 -0.66 -25.32
CA LEU A 188 0.41 -1.36 -26.49
C LEU A 188 1.50 -1.71 -27.54
N ARG A 189 2.52 -0.85 -27.69
CA ARG A 189 3.58 -1.04 -28.68
C ARG A 189 4.73 -1.92 -28.21
N HIS A 190 5.10 -1.84 -26.94
CA HIS A 190 6.39 -2.36 -26.47
C HIS A 190 6.28 -3.46 -25.40
N VAL A 191 5.13 -3.59 -24.74
CA VAL A 191 4.94 -4.63 -23.73
C VAL A 191 4.32 -5.87 -24.39
N PRO A 192 4.95 -7.06 -24.31
CA PRO A 192 4.37 -8.29 -24.84
C PRO A 192 3.12 -8.68 -24.02
N GLU A 193 2.16 -9.31 -24.69
CA GLU A 193 1.03 -9.90 -23.98
C GLU A 193 1.45 -11.18 -23.28
N SER A 194 0.94 -11.39 -22.07
CA SER A 194 1.18 -12.59 -21.30
C SER A 194 -0.04 -12.94 -20.46
N SER A 195 -0.30 -14.22 -20.33
CA SER A 195 -1.35 -14.79 -19.48
C SER A 195 -0.82 -16.06 -18.80
N ASP A 196 -1.45 -16.48 -17.73
CA ASP A 196 -1.14 -17.75 -17.10
C ASP A 196 -2.08 -18.84 -17.68
N GLU A 197 -1.52 -19.75 -18.48
CA GLU A 197 -2.28 -20.87 -19.07
C GLU A 197 -2.87 -21.82 -18.00
N ARG A 198 -2.40 -21.72 -16.76
CA ARG A 198 -2.88 -22.54 -15.62
C ARG A 198 -4.02 -21.86 -14.85
N ALA A 199 -4.35 -20.60 -15.15
CA ALA A 199 -5.42 -19.85 -14.50
C ALA A 199 -6.81 -20.26 -15.03
N HIS A 200 -7.19 -21.53 -14.85
CA HIS A 200 -8.44 -22.11 -15.38
C HIS A 200 -9.61 -22.16 -14.37
N GLY A 201 -9.43 -21.67 -13.14
CA GLY A 201 -10.43 -21.66 -12.07
C GLY A 201 -11.64 -20.73 -12.35
N ARG A 202 -12.72 -20.88 -11.59
CA ARG A 202 -13.84 -19.93 -11.59
C ARG A 202 -13.44 -18.67 -10.81
N PHE A 203 -13.87 -17.49 -11.28
CA PHE A 203 -13.74 -16.29 -10.48
C PHE A 203 -14.60 -16.40 -9.23
N ASP A 204 -14.03 -16.14 -8.08
CA ASP A 204 -14.78 -15.98 -6.85
C ASP A 204 -15.40 -14.58 -6.78
N LEU A 205 -16.44 -14.38 -7.59
CA LEU A 205 -17.23 -13.14 -7.58
C LEU A 205 -18.00 -12.99 -6.27
N SER A 206 -18.37 -14.10 -5.63
CA SER A 206 -19.09 -14.12 -4.36
C SER A 206 -18.19 -13.63 -3.22
N GLY A 207 -16.96 -14.14 -3.13
CA GLY A 207 -15.96 -13.65 -2.18
C GLY A 207 -15.62 -12.17 -2.43
N ALA A 208 -15.35 -11.78 -3.68
CA ALA A 208 -15.07 -10.39 -4.02
C ALA A 208 -16.23 -9.45 -3.62
N ALA A 209 -17.48 -9.82 -3.93
CA ALA A 209 -18.65 -9.03 -3.60
C ALA A 209 -18.88 -8.93 -2.08
N LEU A 210 -18.74 -10.03 -1.34
CA LEU A 210 -18.90 -10.05 0.11
C LEU A 210 -17.78 -9.27 0.81
N GLY A 211 -16.53 -9.39 0.36
CA GLY A 211 -15.41 -8.61 0.89
C GLY A 211 -15.59 -7.11 0.65
N ALA A 212 -16.00 -6.72 -0.57
CA ALA A 212 -16.32 -5.34 -0.90
C ALA A 212 -17.48 -4.80 -0.06
N LEU A 213 -18.56 -5.57 0.08
CA LEU A 213 -19.72 -5.20 0.87
C LEU A 213 -19.37 -5.05 2.35
N ALA A 214 -18.59 -5.98 2.91
CA ALA A 214 -18.15 -5.91 4.30
C ALA A 214 -17.35 -4.62 4.56
N LEU A 215 -16.34 -4.33 3.72
CA LEU A 215 -15.54 -3.12 3.84
C LEU A 215 -16.37 -1.85 3.66
N ALA A 216 -17.32 -1.84 2.70
CA ALA A 216 -18.18 -0.69 2.44
C ALA A 216 -19.10 -0.40 3.63
N LEU A 217 -19.79 -1.41 4.16
CA LEU A 217 -20.73 -1.26 5.27
C LEU A 217 -20.01 -0.88 6.58
N VAL A 218 -18.85 -1.50 6.87
CA VAL A 218 -18.05 -1.15 8.04
C VAL A 218 -17.52 0.29 7.93
N THR A 219 -17.01 0.68 6.74
CA THR A 219 -16.51 2.05 6.52
C THR A 219 -17.64 3.07 6.65
N TYR A 220 -18.81 2.81 6.04
CA TYR A 220 -19.97 3.66 6.16
C TYR A 220 -20.39 3.83 7.63
N ALA A 221 -20.49 2.72 8.35
CA ALA A 221 -20.88 2.76 9.75
C ALA A 221 -19.88 3.54 10.63
N LEU A 222 -18.57 3.46 10.33
CA LEU A 222 -17.54 4.22 11.05
C LEU A 222 -17.61 5.72 10.74
N VAL A 223 -17.79 6.11 9.47
CA VAL A 223 -17.86 7.50 9.05
C VAL A 223 -19.13 8.18 9.59
N GLU A 224 -20.27 7.48 9.54
CA GLU A 224 -21.57 8.00 9.95
C GLU A 224 -21.92 7.68 11.41
N ALA A 225 -21.01 7.07 12.18
CA ALA A 225 -21.27 6.59 13.54
C ALA A 225 -21.79 7.66 14.50
N ARG A 226 -21.42 8.92 14.27
CA ARG A 226 -21.85 10.06 15.12
C ARG A 226 -23.32 10.39 15.01
N GLN A 227 -23.98 9.98 13.94
CA GLN A 227 -25.43 10.16 13.82
C GLN A 227 -26.21 9.38 14.88
N GLY A 228 -25.57 8.35 15.52
CA GLY A 228 -26.16 7.55 16.60
C GLY A 228 -27.44 6.82 16.20
N SER A 229 -27.74 6.73 14.90
CA SER A 229 -29.00 6.18 14.43
C SER A 229 -28.98 4.64 14.44
N LEU A 230 -30.18 4.06 14.66
CA LEU A 230 -30.37 2.61 14.55
C LEU A 230 -29.92 2.08 13.18
N ALA A 231 -30.10 2.87 12.12
CA ALA A 231 -29.68 2.53 10.77
C ALA A 231 -28.16 2.33 10.68
N VAL A 232 -27.34 3.18 11.30
CA VAL A 232 -25.89 3.06 11.34
C VAL A 232 -25.48 1.82 12.12
N ALA A 233 -26.12 1.55 13.27
CA ALA A 233 -25.85 0.32 14.04
C ALA A 233 -26.19 -0.96 13.26
N LEU A 234 -27.32 -0.98 12.56
CA LEU A 234 -27.70 -2.08 11.68
C LEU A 234 -26.74 -2.26 10.50
N THR A 235 -26.24 -1.15 9.95
CA THR A 235 -25.21 -1.18 8.88
C THR A 235 -23.91 -1.76 9.37
N ALA A 236 -23.48 -1.40 10.59
CA ALA A 236 -22.29 -2.01 11.22
C ALA A 236 -22.44 -3.52 11.38
N LEU A 237 -23.59 -3.96 11.91
CA LEU A 237 -23.91 -5.38 12.09
C LEU A 237 -23.94 -6.12 10.74
N ALA A 238 -24.57 -5.54 9.73
CA ALA A 238 -24.59 -6.08 8.38
C ALA A 238 -23.19 -6.20 7.77
N GLY A 239 -22.31 -5.20 8.02
CA GLY A 239 -20.91 -5.23 7.60
C GLY A 239 -20.11 -6.37 8.25
N VAL A 240 -20.27 -6.55 9.56
CA VAL A 240 -19.67 -7.70 10.29
C VAL A 240 -20.24 -9.03 9.75
N ALA A 241 -21.54 -9.13 9.55
CA ALA A 241 -22.18 -10.34 9.01
C ALA A 241 -21.66 -10.66 7.59
N ALA A 242 -21.50 -9.65 6.73
CA ALA A 242 -20.90 -9.80 5.40
C ALA A 242 -19.44 -10.27 5.49
N GLY A 243 -18.66 -9.77 6.45
CA GLY A 243 -17.29 -10.23 6.70
C GLY A 243 -17.21 -11.68 7.14
N VAL A 244 -18.11 -12.11 8.04
CA VAL A 244 -18.23 -13.52 8.45
C VAL A 244 -18.64 -14.39 7.27
N ALA A 245 -19.63 -13.95 6.46
CA ALA A 245 -20.06 -14.64 5.26
C ALA A 245 -18.92 -14.74 4.23
N PHE A 246 -18.11 -13.70 4.07
CA PHE A 246 -16.92 -13.71 3.23
C PHE A 246 -15.96 -14.83 3.65
N VAL A 247 -15.58 -14.88 4.93
CA VAL A 247 -14.68 -15.93 5.45
C VAL A 247 -15.29 -17.32 5.26
N TYR A 248 -16.59 -17.47 5.47
CA TYR A 248 -17.28 -18.75 5.28
C TYR A 248 -17.28 -19.20 3.80
N VAL A 249 -17.53 -18.28 2.86
CA VAL A 249 -17.51 -18.56 1.43
C VAL A 249 -16.11 -18.92 0.97
N GLU A 250 -15.08 -18.17 1.38
CA GLU A 250 -13.67 -18.45 1.06
C GLU A 250 -13.21 -19.84 1.56
N HIS A 251 -13.71 -20.28 2.72
CA HIS A 251 -13.43 -21.63 3.22
C HIS A 251 -14.13 -22.75 2.41
N ARG A 252 -15.20 -22.44 1.70
CA ARG A 252 -15.99 -23.41 0.93
C ARG A 252 -15.78 -23.34 -0.58
N ALA A 253 -15.22 -22.24 -1.08
CA ALA A 253 -14.96 -22.05 -2.50
C ALA A 253 -13.92 -23.08 -2.99
N ALA A 254 -14.16 -23.62 -4.18
CA ALA A 254 -13.20 -24.53 -4.83
C ALA A 254 -11.91 -23.78 -5.26
N ASP A 255 -12.09 -22.53 -5.74
CA ASP A 255 -11.01 -21.64 -6.15
C ASP A 255 -11.16 -20.30 -5.40
N PRO A 256 -10.81 -20.24 -4.08
CA PRO A 256 -11.01 -19.05 -3.28
C PRO A 256 -10.05 -17.93 -3.72
N MET A 257 -10.54 -16.67 -3.71
CA MET A 257 -9.72 -15.50 -4.00
C MET A 257 -8.68 -15.25 -2.89
N LEU A 258 -9.06 -15.56 -1.64
CA LEU A 258 -8.21 -15.49 -0.46
C LEU A 258 -8.07 -16.88 0.18
N PRO A 259 -7.22 -17.79 -0.35
CA PRO A 259 -7.14 -19.15 0.15
C PRO A 259 -6.80 -19.19 1.64
N PRO A 260 -7.66 -19.72 2.52
CA PRO A 260 -7.40 -19.77 3.96
C PRO A 260 -6.12 -20.55 4.31
N SER A 261 -5.71 -21.49 3.44
CA SER A 261 -4.49 -22.28 3.61
C SER A 261 -3.19 -21.45 3.66
N ILE A 262 -3.18 -20.24 3.08
CA ILE A 262 -1.99 -19.36 3.11
C ILE A 262 -1.72 -18.84 4.54
N PHE A 263 -2.78 -18.68 5.35
CA PHE A 263 -2.71 -18.26 6.74
C PHE A 263 -2.26 -19.39 7.69
N GLY A 264 -2.10 -20.61 7.18
CA GLY A 264 -1.45 -21.71 7.91
C GLY A 264 0.02 -21.42 8.22
N SER A 265 0.68 -20.57 7.41
CA SER A 265 1.99 -20.00 7.75
C SER A 265 1.85 -18.97 8.87
N ARG A 266 2.33 -19.31 10.07
CA ARG A 266 2.34 -18.39 11.23
C ARG A 266 3.11 -17.10 10.92
N GLN A 267 4.18 -17.20 10.14
CA GLN A 267 5.00 -16.06 9.73
C GLN A 267 4.20 -15.13 8.81
N PHE A 268 3.51 -15.68 7.80
CA PHE A 268 2.67 -14.92 6.89
C PHE A 268 1.56 -14.17 7.63
N THR A 269 0.84 -14.87 8.50
CA THR A 269 -0.24 -14.28 9.31
C THR A 269 0.28 -13.16 10.21
N ALA A 270 1.38 -13.42 10.93
CA ALA A 270 1.99 -12.43 11.83
C ALA A 270 2.40 -11.15 11.08
N VAL A 271 3.09 -11.29 9.95
CA VAL A 271 3.57 -10.14 9.18
C VAL A 271 2.41 -9.35 8.57
N ASN A 272 1.33 -10.01 8.12
CA ASN A 272 0.13 -9.30 7.65
C ASN A 272 -0.61 -8.57 8.78
N LEU A 273 -0.63 -9.11 10.01
CA LEU A 273 -1.16 -8.38 11.17
C LEU A 273 -0.30 -7.15 11.52
N VAL A 274 1.03 -7.26 11.41
CA VAL A 274 1.94 -6.09 11.53
C VAL A 274 1.63 -5.07 10.43
N THR A 275 1.40 -5.52 9.19
CA THR A 275 1.00 -4.66 8.07
C THR A 275 -0.30 -3.90 8.39
N LEU A 276 -1.31 -4.56 8.94
CA LEU A 276 -2.56 -3.92 9.34
C LEU A 276 -2.31 -2.81 10.38
N CYS A 277 -1.53 -3.07 11.43
CA CYS A 277 -1.20 -2.06 12.45
C CYS A 277 -0.46 -0.86 11.84
N VAL A 278 0.56 -1.13 11.03
CA VAL A 278 1.42 -0.11 10.45
C VAL A 278 0.65 0.78 9.48
N TYR A 279 -0.08 0.18 8.54
CA TYR A 279 -0.79 0.95 7.52
C TYR A 279 -2.07 1.62 8.05
N ALA A 280 -2.68 1.10 9.12
CA ALA A 280 -3.72 1.82 9.85
C ALA A 280 -3.16 3.12 10.45
N ALA A 281 -2.05 3.03 11.16
CA ALA A 281 -1.41 4.22 11.73
C ALA A 281 -0.92 5.21 10.67
N PHE A 282 -0.37 4.73 9.55
CA PHE A 282 0.05 5.59 8.45
C PHE A 282 -1.13 6.27 7.74
N GLY A 283 -2.24 5.56 7.52
CA GLY A 283 -3.46 6.16 6.95
C GLY A 283 -3.94 7.35 7.78
N GLY A 284 -4.04 7.17 9.10
CA GLY A 284 -4.40 8.25 10.02
C GLY A 284 -3.36 9.38 10.06
N PHE A 285 -2.07 9.03 10.14
CA PHE A 285 -0.99 10.00 10.18
C PHE A 285 -0.97 10.91 8.95
N PHE A 286 -0.93 10.35 7.74
CA PHE A 286 -0.84 11.15 6.52
C PHE A 286 -2.10 11.98 6.27
N PHE A 287 -3.29 11.42 6.57
CA PHE A 287 -4.55 12.15 6.47
C PHE A 287 -4.58 13.35 7.42
N LEU A 288 -4.33 13.14 8.71
CA LEU A 288 -4.45 14.18 9.73
C LEU A 288 -3.29 15.18 9.70
N THR A 289 -2.06 14.76 9.37
CA THR A 289 -0.90 15.66 9.34
C THR A 289 -1.03 16.69 8.22
N ALA A 290 -1.53 16.30 7.04
CA ALA A 290 -1.76 17.24 5.94
C ALA A 290 -2.77 18.32 6.32
N LEU A 291 -3.82 17.96 7.09
CA LEU A 291 -4.83 18.87 7.62
C LEU A 291 -4.25 19.74 8.76
N GLN A 292 -3.50 19.15 9.71
CA GLN A 292 -2.88 19.86 10.83
C GLN A 292 -1.96 20.98 10.36
N LEU A 293 -1.11 20.69 9.38
CA LEU A 293 -0.17 21.69 8.85
C LEU A 293 -0.89 22.84 8.15
N GLN A 294 -2.01 22.58 7.47
CA GLN A 294 -2.72 23.62 6.72
C GLN A 294 -3.76 24.35 7.58
N VAL A 295 -4.59 23.63 8.34
CA VAL A 295 -5.70 24.20 9.11
C VAL A 295 -5.25 24.84 10.41
N VAL A 296 -4.27 24.24 11.10
CA VAL A 296 -3.81 24.68 12.42
C VAL A 296 -2.53 25.51 12.31
N ALA A 297 -1.48 24.95 11.70
CA ALA A 297 -0.18 25.63 11.60
C ALA A 297 -0.14 26.67 10.46
N GLY A 298 -1.23 26.85 9.68
CA GLY A 298 -1.35 27.90 8.67
C GLY A 298 -0.41 27.75 7.47
N TYR A 299 0.11 26.54 7.21
CA TYR A 299 0.99 26.31 6.07
C TYR A 299 0.22 26.38 4.77
N SER A 300 0.82 27.00 3.75
CA SER A 300 0.27 26.89 2.40
C SER A 300 0.32 25.41 1.93
N PRO A 301 -0.50 25.03 0.96
CA PRO A 301 -0.46 23.67 0.38
C PRO A 301 0.94 23.25 -0.08
N LEU A 302 1.68 24.17 -0.72
CA LEU A 302 3.07 23.91 -1.14
C LEU A 302 4.02 23.75 0.05
N ALA A 303 3.89 24.60 1.08
CA ALA A 303 4.69 24.48 2.29
C ALA A 303 4.42 23.17 3.03
N ALA A 304 3.15 22.76 3.16
CA ALA A 304 2.77 21.48 3.77
C ALA A 304 3.30 20.28 2.99
N GLY A 305 3.20 20.31 1.65
CA GLY A 305 3.77 19.28 0.78
C GLY A 305 5.29 19.22 0.85
N THR A 306 5.97 20.36 0.83
CA THR A 306 7.43 20.49 0.94
C THR A 306 7.92 20.01 2.31
N ALA A 307 7.19 20.30 3.38
CA ALA A 307 7.51 19.87 4.73
C ALA A 307 7.72 18.35 4.83
N MET A 308 7.01 17.55 4.03
CA MET A 308 7.11 16.09 4.04
C MET A 308 8.30 15.51 3.26
N LEU A 309 9.02 16.32 2.46
CA LEU A 309 10.15 15.86 1.65
C LEU A 309 11.28 15.17 2.43
N PRO A 310 11.65 15.56 3.67
CA PRO A 310 12.71 14.88 4.42
C PRO A 310 12.39 13.39 4.68
N THR A 311 11.15 13.06 5.02
CA THR A 311 10.72 11.66 5.18
C THR A 311 10.98 10.85 3.92
N THR A 312 10.62 11.41 2.81
CA THR A 312 10.76 10.87 1.47
C THR A 312 12.20 10.74 1.02
N ALA A 313 13.01 11.78 1.25
CA ALA A 313 14.45 11.77 0.94
C ALA A 313 15.16 10.65 1.69
N LEU A 314 14.84 10.44 2.97
CA LEU A 314 15.39 9.33 3.74
C LEU A 314 14.99 7.97 3.15
N MET A 315 13.72 7.79 2.77
CA MET A 315 13.27 6.55 2.14
C MET A 315 14.03 6.29 0.82
N LEU A 316 14.17 7.30 -0.03
CA LEU A 316 14.85 7.17 -1.32
C LEU A 316 16.33 6.80 -1.15
N LEU A 317 17.01 7.45 -0.21
CA LEU A 317 18.47 7.28 -0.01
C LEU A 317 18.83 5.98 0.72
N PHE A 318 17.97 5.51 1.63
CA PHE A 318 18.35 4.45 2.56
C PHE A 318 17.51 3.16 2.47
N SER A 319 16.38 3.15 1.75
CA SER A 319 15.49 1.98 1.69
C SER A 319 16.19 0.71 1.17
N ALA A 320 17.00 0.83 0.11
CA ALA A 320 17.76 -0.29 -0.43
C ALA A 320 18.80 -0.83 0.56
N ARG A 321 19.48 0.07 1.31
CA ARG A 321 20.45 -0.33 2.33
C ARG A 321 19.78 -1.01 3.52
N SER A 322 18.59 -0.54 3.90
CA SER A 322 17.79 -1.15 4.96
C SER A 322 17.33 -2.55 4.60
N GLY A 323 16.89 -2.77 3.36
CA GLY A 323 16.58 -4.11 2.86
C GLY A 323 17.76 -5.07 2.97
N ALA A 324 18.95 -4.65 2.47
CA ALA A 324 20.16 -5.46 2.55
C ALA A 324 20.64 -5.70 4.00
N LEU A 325 20.44 -4.72 4.90
CA LEU A 325 20.75 -4.90 6.32
C LEU A 325 19.80 -5.92 6.96
N ALA A 326 18.50 -5.87 6.62
CA ALA A 326 17.52 -6.80 7.14
C ALA A 326 17.79 -8.26 6.75
N GLU A 327 18.36 -8.50 5.56
CA GLU A 327 18.82 -9.84 5.16
C GLU A 327 19.91 -10.38 6.09
N ARG A 328 20.82 -9.52 6.57
CA ARG A 328 21.93 -9.87 7.46
C ARG A 328 21.49 -10.09 8.90
N ILE A 329 20.72 -9.12 9.47
CA ILE A 329 20.33 -9.16 10.89
C ILE A 329 19.03 -9.92 11.16
N GLY A 330 18.29 -10.25 10.09
CA GLY A 330 16.97 -10.89 10.13
C GLY A 330 15.84 -9.88 10.27
N PRO A 331 14.59 -10.25 9.90
CA PRO A 331 13.45 -9.34 9.81
C PRO A 331 12.91 -8.87 11.16
N ARG A 332 13.12 -9.61 12.24
CA ARG A 332 12.56 -9.33 13.56
C ARG A 332 12.94 -7.93 14.08
N ILE A 333 14.22 -7.57 13.98
CA ILE A 333 14.73 -6.28 14.50
C ILE A 333 14.15 -5.10 13.71
N PRO A 334 14.23 -5.06 12.36
CA PRO A 334 13.64 -3.96 11.59
C PRO A 334 12.13 -3.83 11.78
N LEU A 335 11.41 -4.95 11.79
CA LEU A 335 9.95 -4.97 11.97
C LEU A 335 9.49 -4.60 13.38
N THR A 336 10.40 -4.56 14.35
CA THR A 336 10.14 -4.06 15.71
C THR A 336 10.56 -2.60 15.83
N LEU A 337 11.80 -2.29 15.45
CA LEU A 337 12.37 -0.95 15.61
C LEU A 337 11.69 0.10 14.72
N GLY A 338 11.34 -0.27 13.47
CA GLY A 338 10.69 0.64 12.53
C GLY A 338 9.36 1.21 13.06
N PRO A 339 8.40 0.37 13.47
CA PRO A 339 7.16 0.87 14.07
C PRO A 339 7.37 1.68 15.34
N LEU A 340 8.36 1.34 16.20
CA LEU A 340 8.67 2.13 17.40
C LEU A 340 9.19 3.52 17.04
N LEU A 341 10.04 3.64 16.02
CA LEU A 341 10.50 4.95 15.52
C LEU A 341 9.32 5.75 14.94
N CYS A 342 8.45 5.11 14.16
CA CYS A 342 7.25 5.78 13.65
C CYS A 342 6.31 6.22 14.79
N ALA A 343 6.15 5.41 15.84
CA ALA A 343 5.38 5.78 17.02
C ALA A 343 5.98 7.00 17.75
N ALA A 344 7.30 7.02 17.92
CA ALA A 344 8.01 8.18 18.46
C ALA A 344 7.82 9.44 17.61
N ALA A 345 7.86 9.31 16.28
CA ALA A 345 7.59 10.40 15.37
C ALA A 345 6.17 10.97 15.52
N MET A 346 5.17 10.10 15.67
CA MET A 346 3.78 10.54 15.91
C MET A 346 3.63 11.28 17.24
N LEU A 347 4.35 10.86 18.27
CA LEU A 347 4.36 11.58 19.55
C LEU A 347 5.11 12.93 19.46
N LEU A 348 6.16 13.01 18.62
CA LEU A 348 6.84 14.28 18.33
C LEU A 348 5.94 15.28 17.59
N MET A 349 5.01 14.80 16.75
CA MET A 349 4.02 15.66 16.08
C MET A 349 3.07 16.38 17.06
N LEU A 350 3.00 15.98 18.31
CA LEU A 350 2.25 16.73 19.35
C LEU A 350 2.80 18.13 19.63
N ARG A 351 3.99 18.45 19.11
CA ARG A 351 4.56 19.80 19.17
C ARG A 351 4.00 20.74 18.10
N VAL A 352 3.35 20.19 17.08
CA VAL A 352 2.84 20.96 15.94
C VAL A 352 1.49 21.58 16.31
N GLY A 353 1.48 22.85 16.66
CA GLY A 353 0.31 23.69 16.94
C GLY A 353 0.28 24.93 16.05
N GLU A 354 -0.48 25.97 16.47
CA GLU A 354 -0.68 27.19 15.70
C GLU A 354 0.64 27.96 15.41
N ASP A 355 1.57 27.99 16.38
CA ASP A 355 2.86 28.67 16.26
C ASP A 355 4.02 27.73 15.94
N ALA A 356 3.76 26.60 15.32
CA ALA A 356 4.76 25.57 15.08
C ALA A 356 5.88 26.05 14.14
N ALA A 357 7.12 26.07 14.65
CA ALA A 357 8.30 26.35 13.85
C ALA A 357 8.80 25.07 13.16
N TYR A 358 8.96 25.14 11.83
CA TYR A 358 9.36 23.96 11.04
C TYR A 358 10.62 23.25 11.57
N PRO A 359 11.75 23.95 11.88
CA PRO A 359 13.00 23.28 12.26
C PRO A 359 12.92 22.54 13.60
N THR A 360 12.11 23.00 14.54
CA THR A 360 12.05 22.48 15.92
C THR A 360 10.89 21.54 16.17
N ASP A 361 9.76 21.76 15.51
CA ASP A 361 8.51 21.07 15.83
C ASP A 361 8.08 20.06 14.76
N VAL A 362 8.30 20.40 13.47
CA VAL A 362 7.87 19.55 12.35
C VAL A 362 9.01 18.66 11.85
N LEU A 363 10.17 19.24 11.54
CA LEU A 363 11.29 18.53 10.91
C LEU A 363 11.81 17.34 11.73
N PRO A 364 12.01 17.42 13.06
CA PRO A 364 12.48 16.28 13.85
C PRO A 364 11.50 15.10 13.80
N ALA A 365 10.18 15.37 13.87
CA ALA A 365 9.15 14.35 13.76
C ALA A 365 9.21 13.63 12.39
N LEU A 366 9.35 14.38 11.31
CA LEU A 366 9.40 13.84 9.96
C LEU A 366 10.70 13.09 9.65
N LEU A 367 11.83 13.52 10.22
CA LEU A 367 13.08 12.76 10.12
C LEU A 367 12.99 11.41 10.85
N VAL A 368 12.43 11.39 12.06
CA VAL A 368 12.21 10.15 12.81
C VAL A 368 11.20 9.25 12.11
N MET A 369 10.13 9.83 11.53
CA MET A 369 9.16 9.08 10.70
C MET A 369 9.85 8.44 9.50
N GLY A 370 10.66 9.20 8.77
CA GLY A 370 11.43 8.70 7.62
C GLY A 370 12.38 7.57 8.00
N ALA A 371 13.11 7.71 9.11
CA ALA A 371 13.99 6.66 9.63
C ALA A 371 13.20 5.39 10.00
N GLY A 372 12.03 5.53 10.62
CA GLY A 372 11.13 4.42 10.93
C GLY A 372 10.61 3.72 9.67
N MET A 373 10.14 4.47 8.68
CA MET A 373 9.65 3.94 7.40
C MET A 373 10.77 3.23 6.61
N VAL A 374 11.97 3.80 6.55
CA VAL A 374 13.15 3.17 5.94
C VAL A 374 13.42 1.81 6.58
N THR A 375 13.39 1.77 7.90
CA THR A 375 13.70 0.55 8.67
C THR A 375 12.64 -0.53 8.48
N LEU A 376 11.38 -0.14 8.22
CA LEU A 376 10.20 -1.02 8.22
C LEU A 376 9.79 -1.51 6.82
N VAL A 377 9.61 -0.59 5.85
CA VAL A 377 8.80 -0.87 4.64
C VAL A 377 9.41 -1.95 3.75
N ALA A 378 10.70 -1.84 3.43
CA ALA A 378 11.38 -2.83 2.59
C ALA A 378 11.49 -4.21 3.28
N PRO A 379 11.91 -4.31 4.57
CA PRO A 379 11.93 -5.59 5.29
C PRO A 379 10.55 -6.23 5.46
N LEU A 380 9.49 -5.43 5.64
CA LEU A 380 8.12 -5.93 5.77
C LEU A 380 7.69 -6.67 4.49
N THR A 381 7.82 -6.02 3.34
CA THR A 381 7.48 -6.60 2.04
C THR A 381 8.32 -7.84 1.74
N ALA A 382 9.62 -7.79 1.97
CA ALA A 382 10.50 -8.94 1.78
C ALA A 382 10.11 -10.13 2.67
N THR A 383 9.73 -9.87 3.93
CA THR A 383 9.33 -10.93 4.87
C THR A 383 7.98 -11.56 4.48
N VAL A 384 7.03 -10.77 3.97
CA VAL A 384 5.77 -11.30 3.42
C VAL A 384 6.05 -12.29 2.29
N LEU A 385 6.87 -11.89 1.32
CA LEU A 385 7.20 -12.74 0.16
C LEU A 385 7.99 -13.99 0.56
N ALA A 386 8.91 -13.86 1.51
CA ALA A 386 9.71 -14.99 2.01
C ALA A 386 8.93 -15.96 2.93
N SER A 387 7.70 -15.59 3.35
CA SER A 387 6.87 -16.42 4.24
C SER A 387 6.01 -17.45 3.51
N VAL A 388 6.06 -17.48 2.18
CA VAL A 388 5.31 -18.38 1.30
C VAL A 388 6.20 -18.95 0.20
N ASP A 389 5.77 -20.06 -0.40
CA ASP A 389 6.45 -20.64 -1.56
C ASP A 389 6.51 -19.65 -2.74
N SER A 390 7.58 -19.71 -3.52
CA SER A 390 7.82 -18.82 -4.67
C SER A 390 6.65 -18.80 -5.69
N GLY A 391 5.96 -19.92 -5.86
CA GLY A 391 4.77 -20.02 -6.71
C GLY A 391 3.56 -19.23 -6.21
N ARG A 392 3.53 -18.84 -4.93
CA ARG A 392 2.44 -18.08 -4.29
C ARG A 392 2.82 -16.64 -3.96
N ALA A 393 4.02 -16.18 -4.35
CA ALA A 393 4.52 -14.84 -4.03
C ALA A 393 3.61 -13.71 -4.57
N GLY A 394 3.04 -13.87 -5.76
CA GLY A 394 2.08 -12.91 -6.33
C GLY A 394 0.81 -12.78 -5.48
N LEU A 395 0.23 -13.91 -5.07
CA LEU A 395 -0.93 -13.92 -4.18
C LEU A 395 -0.61 -13.29 -2.81
N ALA A 396 0.53 -13.65 -2.22
CA ALA A 396 0.97 -13.08 -0.94
C ALA A 396 1.14 -11.57 -1.01
N SER A 397 1.74 -11.05 -2.08
CA SER A 397 1.84 -9.60 -2.34
C SER A 397 0.47 -8.95 -2.49
N GLY A 398 -0.45 -9.58 -3.23
CA GLY A 398 -1.81 -9.10 -3.40
C GLY A 398 -2.56 -8.99 -2.07
N ILE A 399 -2.49 -10.04 -1.24
CA ILE A 399 -3.11 -10.06 0.10
C ILE A 399 -2.52 -8.96 1.00
N ASN A 400 -1.20 -8.82 1.01
CA ASN A 400 -0.54 -7.79 1.82
C ASN A 400 -0.92 -6.37 1.37
N ASN A 401 -1.00 -6.12 0.06
CA ASN A 401 -1.48 -4.85 -0.47
C ASN A 401 -2.95 -4.59 -0.12
N ALA A 402 -3.82 -5.60 -0.24
CA ALA A 402 -5.23 -5.47 0.16
C ALA A 402 -5.35 -5.16 1.66
N ALA A 403 -4.60 -5.86 2.52
CA ALA A 403 -4.55 -5.61 3.96
C ALA A 403 -4.08 -4.19 4.28
N ALA A 404 -3.01 -3.71 3.63
CA ALA A 404 -2.51 -2.36 3.80
C ALA A 404 -3.55 -1.28 3.42
N ARG A 405 -4.25 -1.47 2.30
CA ARG A 405 -5.30 -0.53 1.85
C ARG A 405 -6.53 -0.56 2.76
N ALA A 406 -6.99 -1.75 3.14
CA ALA A 406 -8.10 -1.89 4.08
C ALA A 406 -7.78 -1.28 5.46
N ALA A 407 -6.56 -1.43 5.96
CA ALA A 407 -6.12 -0.84 7.21
C ALA A 407 -6.14 0.70 7.16
N GLY A 408 -5.60 1.30 6.10
CA GLY A 408 -5.66 2.75 5.89
C GLY A 408 -7.08 3.29 5.78
N LEU A 409 -7.94 2.59 5.02
CA LEU A 409 -9.37 2.90 4.88
C LEU A 409 -10.07 2.94 6.24
N VAL A 410 -9.94 1.88 7.03
CA VAL A 410 -10.57 1.78 8.35
C VAL A 410 -10.05 2.85 9.31
N ALA A 411 -8.75 3.16 9.27
CA ALA A 411 -8.16 4.18 10.13
C ALA A 411 -8.68 5.59 9.81
N VAL A 412 -8.74 5.98 8.53
CA VAL A 412 -9.29 7.28 8.10
C VAL A 412 -10.76 7.41 8.48
N ALA A 413 -11.53 6.30 8.43
CA ALA A 413 -12.92 6.28 8.85
C ALA A 413 -13.10 6.36 10.38
N ALA A 414 -12.27 5.61 11.15
CA ALA A 414 -12.44 5.45 12.59
C ALA A 414 -11.85 6.59 13.42
N LEU A 415 -10.71 7.18 13.00
CA LEU A 415 -9.99 8.16 13.82
C LEU A 415 -10.81 9.39 14.18
N PRO A 416 -11.56 10.04 13.28
CA PRO A 416 -12.41 11.17 13.66
C PRO A 416 -13.47 10.80 14.69
N LEU A 417 -14.04 9.59 14.58
CA LEU A 417 -14.98 9.08 15.60
C LEU A 417 -14.29 8.93 16.97
N LEU A 418 -13.13 8.26 17.01
CA LEU A 418 -12.40 7.98 18.25
C LEU A 418 -11.87 9.25 18.94
N THR A 419 -11.60 10.29 18.19
CA THR A 419 -11.01 11.53 18.68
C THR A 419 -12.03 12.64 18.94
N GLY A 420 -13.28 12.41 18.58
CA GLY A 420 -14.33 13.42 18.68
C GLY A 420 -14.24 14.52 17.62
N MET A 421 -13.57 14.28 16.50
CA MET A 421 -13.44 15.23 15.39
C MET A 421 -14.71 15.21 14.54
N ASP A 422 -15.42 16.32 14.48
CA ASP A 422 -16.62 16.53 13.67
C ASP A 422 -16.44 17.73 12.70
N ASP A 423 -17.50 18.06 11.98
CA ASP A 423 -17.49 19.17 11.03
C ASP A 423 -17.26 20.54 11.71
N GLU A 424 -17.73 20.71 12.94
CA GLU A 424 -17.50 21.93 13.73
C GLU A 424 -16.04 21.98 14.20
N ALA A 425 -15.50 20.87 14.70
CA ALA A 425 -14.09 20.76 15.06
C ALA A 425 -13.16 20.98 13.86
N TYR A 426 -13.54 20.51 12.67
CA TYR A 426 -12.77 20.75 11.46
C TYR A 426 -12.68 22.23 11.06
N ARG A 427 -13.74 23.03 11.35
CA ARG A 427 -13.79 24.48 11.07
C ARG A 427 -13.06 25.32 12.12
N SER A 428 -12.67 24.75 13.25
CA SER A 428 -11.98 25.43 14.36
C SER A 428 -10.57 24.89 14.55
N ALA A 429 -9.54 25.72 14.32
CA ALA A 429 -8.15 25.32 14.47
C ALA A 429 -7.84 24.71 15.85
N GLY A 430 -8.33 25.32 16.93
CA GLY A 430 -8.11 24.81 18.29
C GLY A 430 -8.82 23.48 18.58
N ALA A 431 -10.06 23.28 18.07
CA ALA A 431 -10.76 22.02 18.22
C ALA A 431 -10.13 20.90 17.38
N PHE A 432 -9.66 21.24 16.17
CA PHE A 432 -8.92 20.30 15.32
C PHE A 432 -7.60 19.89 15.98
N ASP A 433 -6.82 20.84 16.52
CA ASP A 433 -5.57 20.55 17.25
C ASP A 433 -5.82 19.63 18.45
N ALA A 434 -6.87 19.86 19.22
CA ALA A 434 -7.24 19.01 20.34
C ALA A 434 -7.59 17.57 19.90
N ALA A 435 -8.25 17.39 18.76
CA ALA A 435 -8.55 16.08 18.19
C ALA A 435 -7.30 15.41 17.61
N PHE A 436 -6.44 16.18 16.93
CA PHE A 436 -5.14 15.69 16.43
C PHE A 436 -4.24 15.18 17.56
N ARG A 437 -4.18 15.94 18.68
CA ARG A 437 -3.44 15.54 19.90
C ARG A 437 -3.96 14.24 20.53
N ARG A 438 -5.23 13.90 20.35
CA ARG A 438 -5.81 12.61 20.75
C ARG A 438 -5.51 11.51 19.73
N ALA A 439 -5.50 11.83 18.43
CA ALA A 439 -5.28 10.87 17.35
C ALA A 439 -3.84 10.32 17.33
N MET A 440 -2.83 11.18 17.51
CA MET A 440 -1.43 10.77 17.42
C MET A 440 -1.03 9.70 18.43
N PRO A 441 -1.38 9.78 19.72
CA PRO A 441 -1.13 8.70 20.69
C PRO A 441 -1.86 7.38 20.36
N ILE A 442 -3.09 7.46 19.79
CA ILE A 442 -3.83 6.26 19.35
C ILE A 442 -3.05 5.57 18.22
N CYS A 443 -2.63 6.32 17.20
CA CYS A 443 -1.82 5.78 16.12
C CYS A 443 -0.47 5.22 16.61
N ALA A 444 0.19 5.92 17.55
CA ALA A 444 1.42 5.47 18.17
C ALA A 444 1.21 4.15 18.95
N ALA A 445 0.11 4.02 19.70
CA ALA A 445 -0.22 2.79 20.42
C ALA A 445 -0.45 1.60 19.47
N VAL A 446 -1.10 1.82 18.32
CA VAL A 446 -1.29 0.80 17.29
C VAL A 446 0.06 0.36 16.70
N LEU A 447 1.00 1.29 16.47
CA LEU A 447 2.36 0.95 16.02
C LEU A 447 3.15 0.18 17.08
N VAL A 448 3.03 0.56 18.35
CA VAL A 448 3.66 -0.18 19.45
C VAL A 448 3.09 -1.61 19.55
N ALA A 449 1.77 -1.77 19.41
CA ALA A 449 1.16 -3.10 19.32
C ALA A 449 1.71 -3.91 18.14
N GLY A 450 1.86 -3.30 16.96
CA GLY A 450 2.52 -3.91 15.81
C GLY A 450 3.97 -4.32 16.07
N ALA A 451 4.73 -3.47 16.77
CA ALA A 451 6.11 -3.76 17.18
C ALA A 451 6.20 -4.95 18.15
N VAL A 452 5.33 -4.99 19.18
CA VAL A 452 5.24 -6.11 20.13
C VAL A 452 4.87 -7.41 19.42
N LEU A 453 3.91 -7.33 18.48
CA LEU A 453 3.52 -8.46 17.65
C LEU A 453 4.70 -8.96 16.80
N ALA A 454 5.42 -8.06 16.13
CA ALA A 454 6.60 -8.40 15.34
C ALA A 454 7.67 -9.07 16.20
N TRP A 455 7.96 -8.49 17.38
CA TRP A 455 8.95 -9.04 18.31
C TRP A 455 8.62 -10.45 18.78
N SER A 456 7.35 -10.71 19.09
CA SER A 456 6.89 -11.99 19.65
C SER A 456 6.70 -13.09 18.61
N THR A 457 6.37 -12.74 17.36
CA THR A 457 5.93 -13.73 16.35
C THR A 457 6.86 -13.88 15.16
N VAL A 458 7.57 -12.80 14.74
CA VAL A 458 8.45 -12.85 13.58
C VAL A 458 9.77 -13.56 13.93
N ARG A 459 10.08 -14.59 13.17
CA ARG A 459 11.32 -15.38 13.35
C ARG A 459 12.23 -15.19 12.15
N ARG A 460 13.54 -15.47 12.34
CA ARG A 460 14.44 -15.60 11.20
C ARG A 460 13.99 -16.80 10.37
N PRO A 461 13.87 -16.68 9.02
CA PRO A 461 13.80 -17.87 8.19
C PRO A 461 15.04 -18.71 8.48
N VAL A 462 14.84 -19.97 8.85
CA VAL A 462 15.94 -20.93 8.87
C VAL A 462 16.28 -21.17 7.41
N PRO A 463 17.52 -20.93 6.94
CA PRO A 463 17.89 -21.29 5.58
C PRO A 463 17.62 -22.79 5.40
N ASP A 464 16.81 -23.15 4.42
CA ASP A 464 16.66 -24.53 4.00
C ASP A 464 18.03 -24.99 3.46
N CYS A 465 18.79 -25.66 4.29
CA CYS A 465 20.08 -26.25 3.93
C CYS A 465 19.88 -27.48 3.05
N ALA A 466 19.01 -27.40 2.03
CA ALA A 466 18.82 -28.46 1.04
C ALA A 466 19.89 -28.43 -0.07
N HIS A 467 20.77 -27.43 -0.11
CA HIS A 467 21.90 -27.39 -1.05
C HIS A 467 23.22 -27.72 -0.35
N PRO A 468 24.01 -28.64 -0.91
CA PRO A 468 25.32 -29.08 -0.36
C PRO A 468 26.35 -27.93 -0.18
N GLU A 469 26.12 -26.76 -0.77
CA GLU A 469 27.00 -25.59 -0.66
C GLU A 469 26.89 -24.86 0.69
N CYS A 470 25.79 -24.99 1.43
CA CYS A 470 25.63 -24.40 2.76
C CYS A 470 26.56 -25.01 3.82
N LEU A 471 27.09 -26.22 3.57
CA LEU A 471 28.00 -26.90 4.49
C LEU A 471 29.46 -26.41 4.39
N ARG A 472 29.81 -25.59 3.41
CA ARG A 472 31.18 -25.08 3.22
C ARG A 472 31.56 -23.82 4.01
N HIS A 473 30.61 -23.14 4.63
CA HIS A 473 30.86 -21.89 5.36
C HIS A 473 30.62 -21.95 6.86
N GLY A 474 30.25 -23.09 7.41
CA GLY A 474 30.19 -23.31 8.84
C GLY A 474 31.43 -24.09 9.30
N ASN A 475 32.28 -23.49 10.14
CA ASN A 475 33.28 -24.17 10.92
C ASN A 475 32.62 -25.18 11.87
N VAL A 476 32.21 -26.33 11.34
CA VAL A 476 31.85 -27.50 12.14
C VAL A 476 32.84 -28.57 11.76
N THR A 477 33.79 -28.85 12.66
CA THR A 477 34.64 -30.02 12.65
C THR A 477 33.73 -31.24 12.78
N ALA A 478 33.24 -31.77 11.68
CA ALA A 478 32.68 -33.11 11.61
C ALA A 478 33.82 -34.10 11.40
N PRO A 479 33.84 -35.20 12.15
CA PRO A 479 34.86 -36.26 11.93
C PRO A 479 34.72 -36.82 10.50
N PRO A 480 35.82 -37.25 9.89
CA PRO A 480 35.81 -37.77 8.53
C PRO A 480 34.95 -39.05 8.47
N LEU A 481 34.02 -39.06 7.51
CA LEU A 481 33.24 -40.26 7.17
C LEU A 481 34.21 -41.31 6.60
N GLU A 482 34.28 -42.47 7.23
CA GLU A 482 35.00 -43.62 6.69
C GLU A 482 34.46 -43.96 5.29
N PRO A 483 35.35 -44.26 4.31
CA PRO A 483 34.90 -44.66 2.98
C PRO A 483 34.21 -46.03 3.06
N PRO A 484 33.21 -46.29 2.21
CA PRO A 484 32.55 -47.60 2.19
C PRO A 484 33.55 -48.70 1.88
N ARG A 485 33.63 -49.70 2.74
CA ARG A 485 34.44 -50.91 2.55
C ARG A 485 33.93 -51.61 1.29
N THR A 486 34.77 -51.64 0.25
CA THR A 486 34.58 -52.49 -0.92
C THR A 486 34.78 -53.93 -0.48
N GLY A 487 33.69 -54.67 -0.31
CA GLY A 487 33.69 -56.09 -0.12
C GLY A 487 34.09 -56.79 -1.41
N HIS A 488 35.33 -57.23 -1.50
CA HIS A 488 35.72 -58.37 -2.39
C HIS A 488 35.21 -59.63 -1.73
N GLY A 489 34.36 -60.33 -2.43
CA GLY A 489 33.88 -61.68 -2.06
C GLY A 489 33.70 -62.55 -3.29
N ALA A 490 34.67 -63.31 -3.55
CA ALA A 490 34.77 -64.32 -4.55
C ALA A 490 33.73 -65.48 -4.40
N ARG A 491 33.33 -65.98 -5.50
CA ARG A 491 32.88 -67.28 -6.03
C ARG A 491 31.48 -67.31 -6.53
#